data_816fd777931c0039b409f7def7da61d0
#
_entry.id   816fd777931c0039b409f7def7da61d0
#
_cell.length_a   1.000
_cell.length_b   1.000
_cell.length_c   1.000
_cell.angle_alpha   90.00
_cell.angle_beta   90.00
_cell.angle_gamma   90.00
#
_symmetry.space_group_name_H-M   'P 1'
#
loop_
_entity.id
_entity.type
_entity.pdbx_description
1 polymer ?
#
loop_
_entity_poly.entity_id
_entity_poly.type
_entity_poly.pdbx_seq_one_letter_code
_entity_poly.pdbx_strand_id
1 'polypeptide(L)'
;TARLLRGRARIYGLTRRPDDVPRLRAAGVVPIVGDLDRLATLDRLRAAPFAVLHFAPPPGEGRDDPRTRRLVAALARARSIPQRLVYISTTGVYGDCAGARIDEGRARRAQTPRGKRRVAAEDRLRDWARRQGVVLSILRAPGIYAETRLPVDRIRHGTPVLVPDDDVYTNHIHADDLARATVAALFHGRHNRAYNVSDDAEMKMGGWFDLVADAYHLPRPPRITWEEAEARIAPMLL
;
A
#
# COMPACT_ATOMS: atom_id res chain seq x y z
N THR A 1 -10.17 -7.63 2.91
CA THR A 1 -10.64 -7.82 1.52
C THR A 1 -11.20 -9.22 1.31
N ALA A 2 -10.50 -10.32 1.67
CA ALA A 2 -10.99 -11.69 1.46
C ALA A 2 -12.36 -11.91 2.13
N ARG A 3 -12.54 -11.42 3.37
CA ARG A 3 -13.82 -11.51 4.10
C ARG A 3 -14.97 -10.85 3.33
N LEU A 4 -14.74 -9.70 2.69
CA LEU A 4 -15.74 -8.96 1.91
C LEU A 4 -16.13 -9.65 0.60
N LEU A 5 -15.27 -10.53 0.08
CA LEU A 5 -15.50 -11.27 -1.17
C LEU A 5 -15.99 -12.72 -0.92
N ARG A 6 -16.10 -13.13 0.36
CA ARG A 6 -16.57 -14.47 0.72
C ARG A 6 -17.98 -14.70 0.18
N GLY A 7 -18.21 -15.87 -0.45
CA GLY A 7 -19.48 -16.21 -1.10
C GLY A 7 -19.74 -15.55 -2.45
N ARG A 8 -18.89 -14.57 -2.85
CA ARG A 8 -19.03 -13.88 -4.14
C ARG A 8 -17.98 -14.30 -5.17
N ALA A 9 -16.85 -14.81 -4.71
CA ALA A 9 -15.76 -15.23 -5.56
C ALA A 9 -14.92 -16.33 -4.90
N ARG A 10 -14.32 -17.20 -5.71
CA ARG A 10 -13.26 -18.09 -5.27
C ARG A 10 -11.96 -17.32 -5.22
N ILE A 11 -11.37 -17.21 -4.03
CA ILE A 11 -10.19 -16.38 -3.78
C ILE A 11 -8.95 -17.24 -3.71
N TYR A 12 -7.93 -16.90 -4.47
CA TYR A 12 -6.61 -17.51 -4.42
C TYR A 12 -5.64 -16.51 -3.78
N GLY A 13 -4.79 -16.97 -2.85
CA GLY A 13 -3.81 -16.15 -2.17
C GLY A 13 -2.39 -16.64 -2.41
N LEU A 14 -1.57 -15.81 -3.06
CA LEU A 14 -0.14 -16.09 -3.21
C LEU A 14 0.57 -15.83 -1.88
N THR A 15 1.32 -16.81 -1.40
CA THR A 15 2.23 -16.67 -0.27
C THR A 15 3.57 -17.33 -0.56
N ARG A 16 4.66 -16.69 -0.11
CA ARG A 16 6.00 -17.28 -0.17
C ARG A 16 6.31 -18.23 0.99
N ARG A 17 5.51 -18.16 2.07
CA ARG A 17 5.70 -18.94 3.29
C ARG A 17 4.69 -20.08 3.37
N PRO A 18 5.12 -21.35 3.35
CA PRO A 18 4.23 -22.48 3.55
C PRO A 18 3.44 -22.40 4.88
N ASP A 19 4.03 -21.84 5.92
CA ASP A 19 3.42 -21.69 7.25
C ASP A 19 2.17 -20.79 7.24
N ASP A 20 2.00 -19.92 6.24
CA ASP A 20 0.79 -19.11 6.08
C ASP A 20 -0.41 -19.92 5.53
N VAL A 21 -0.19 -21.13 5.00
CA VAL A 21 -1.22 -21.94 4.33
C VAL A 21 -2.42 -22.23 5.24
N PRO A 22 -2.26 -22.67 6.50
CA PRO A 22 -3.40 -22.91 7.38
C PRO A 22 -4.23 -21.64 7.63
N ARG A 23 -3.56 -20.52 7.87
CA ARG A 23 -4.20 -19.22 8.09
C ARG A 23 -5.01 -18.75 6.87
N LEU A 24 -4.47 -18.92 5.66
CA LEU A 24 -5.17 -18.59 4.42
C LEU A 24 -6.42 -19.45 4.24
N ARG A 25 -6.32 -20.76 4.47
CA ARG A 25 -7.47 -21.68 4.39
C ARG A 25 -8.56 -21.31 5.40
N ALA A 26 -8.20 -21.01 6.64
CA ALA A 26 -9.14 -20.56 7.67
C ALA A 26 -9.85 -19.26 7.27
N ALA A 27 -9.18 -18.38 6.52
CA ALA A 27 -9.77 -17.18 5.95
C ALA A 27 -10.64 -17.43 4.69
N GLY A 28 -10.81 -18.68 4.25
CA GLY A 28 -11.55 -19.05 3.04
C GLY A 28 -10.80 -18.76 1.74
N VAL A 29 -9.47 -18.67 1.81
CA VAL A 29 -8.58 -18.39 0.67
C VAL A 29 -7.87 -19.68 0.25
N VAL A 30 -7.88 -20.00 -1.04
CA VAL A 30 -7.11 -21.12 -1.59
C VAL A 30 -5.65 -20.70 -1.71
N PRO A 31 -4.73 -21.31 -0.96
CA PRO A 31 -3.34 -20.88 -0.96
C PRO A 31 -2.61 -21.33 -2.24
N ILE A 32 -1.80 -20.43 -2.79
CA ILE A 32 -0.81 -20.72 -3.84
C ILE A 32 0.55 -20.41 -3.21
N VAL A 33 1.38 -21.43 -3.04
CA VAL A 33 2.77 -21.23 -2.62
C VAL A 33 3.60 -20.82 -3.82
N GLY A 34 4.21 -19.63 -3.74
CA GLY A 34 5.06 -19.04 -4.78
C GLY A 34 5.61 -17.70 -4.34
N ASP A 35 6.69 -17.28 -4.97
CA ASP A 35 7.43 -16.07 -4.59
C ASP A 35 7.57 -15.13 -5.78
N LEU A 36 7.14 -13.87 -5.61
CA LEU A 36 7.30 -12.81 -6.61
C LEU A 36 8.77 -12.47 -6.88
N ASP A 37 9.69 -12.89 -6.03
CA ASP A 37 11.12 -12.77 -6.27
C ASP A 37 11.67 -13.91 -7.15
N ARG A 38 10.86 -14.95 -7.46
CA ARG A 38 11.23 -16.16 -8.21
C ARG A 38 10.16 -16.51 -9.26
N LEU A 39 10.34 -16.05 -10.51
CA LEU A 39 9.35 -16.20 -11.58
C LEU A 39 8.93 -17.67 -11.83
N ALA A 40 9.85 -18.62 -11.73
CA ALA A 40 9.56 -20.05 -11.93
C ALA A 40 8.53 -20.62 -10.92
N THR A 41 8.35 -19.98 -9.76
CA THR A 41 7.37 -20.41 -8.75
C THR A 41 5.96 -19.89 -9.01
N LEU A 42 5.78 -19.03 -10.01
CA LEU A 42 4.51 -18.37 -10.33
C LEU A 42 3.67 -19.08 -11.38
N ASP A 43 4.07 -20.28 -11.80
CA ASP A 43 3.36 -21.02 -12.86
C ASP A 43 1.88 -21.29 -12.53
N ARG A 44 1.54 -21.45 -11.25
CA ARG A 44 0.15 -21.63 -10.81
C ARG A 44 -0.73 -20.39 -10.99
N LEU A 45 -0.14 -19.19 -11.18
CA LEU A 45 -0.89 -17.98 -11.52
C LEU A 45 -1.43 -18.02 -12.97
N ARG A 46 -0.98 -18.98 -13.79
CA ARG A 46 -1.48 -19.19 -15.16
C ARG A 46 -2.92 -19.72 -15.22
N ALA A 47 -3.53 -20.04 -14.09
CA ALA A 47 -4.90 -20.57 -13.99
C ALA A 47 -5.99 -19.53 -14.33
N ALA A 48 -5.65 -18.42 -14.99
CA ALA A 48 -6.57 -17.44 -15.55
C ALA A 48 -7.52 -16.81 -14.51
N PRO A 49 -7.04 -16.00 -13.58
CA PRO A 49 -7.93 -15.32 -12.66
C PRO A 49 -8.77 -14.28 -13.40
N PHE A 50 -10.04 -14.15 -13.03
CA PHE A 50 -10.89 -13.06 -13.52
C PHE A 50 -10.31 -11.69 -13.13
N ALA A 51 -9.80 -11.59 -11.92
CA ALA A 51 -9.22 -10.36 -11.40
C ALA A 51 -7.99 -10.62 -10.51
N VAL A 52 -7.12 -9.61 -10.42
CA VAL A 52 -5.92 -9.63 -9.59
C VAL A 52 -5.94 -8.46 -8.61
N LEU A 53 -5.75 -8.74 -7.33
CA LEU A 53 -5.51 -7.75 -6.28
C LEU A 53 -4.03 -7.81 -5.90
N HIS A 54 -3.27 -6.79 -6.30
CA HIS A 54 -1.83 -6.75 -6.07
C HIS A 54 -1.50 -5.92 -4.83
N PHE A 55 -1.32 -6.61 -3.70
CA PHE A 55 -1.00 -6.03 -2.39
C PHE A 55 0.49 -6.11 -2.03
N ALA A 56 1.25 -6.92 -2.76
CA ALA A 56 2.65 -7.13 -2.43
C ALA A 56 3.44 -5.80 -2.54
N PRO A 57 4.24 -5.45 -1.52
CA PRO A 57 5.11 -4.29 -1.62
C PRO A 57 6.27 -4.58 -2.58
N PRO A 58 6.86 -3.55 -3.20
CA PRO A 58 8.17 -3.66 -3.85
C PRO A 58 9.23 -4.19 -2.87
N PRO A 59 10.36 -4.71 -3.38
CA PRO A 59 11.49 -5.05 -2.52
C PRO A 59 12.02 -3.82 -1.77
N GLY A 60 12.83 -4.04 -0.71
CA GLY A 60 13.39 -2.96 0.13
C GLY A 60 14.40 -2.08 -0.61
N GLU A 61 15.06 -2.60 -1.64
CA GLU A 61 16.20 -1.98 -2.31
C GLU A 61 15.92 -1.63 -3.78
N GLY A 62 16.79 -0.79 -4.35
CA GLY A 62 16.73 -0.38 -5.75
C GLY A 62 15.69 0.70 -6.02
N ARG A 63 15.52 1.04 -7.29
CA ARG A 63 14.58 2.05 -7.80
C ARG A 63 13.45 1.48 -8.66
N ASP A 64 13.50 0.19 -9.00
CA ASP A 64 12.49 -0.55 -9.79
C ASP A 64 11.70 -1.52 -8.90
N ASP A 65 10.58 -2.02 -9.42
CA ASP A 65 9.80 -3.09 -8.80
C ASP A 65 9.86 -4.38 -9.63
N PRO A 66 10.87 -5.24 -9.39
CA PRO A 66 10.98 -6.52 -10.06
C PRO A 66 9.86 -7.50 -9.70
N ARG A 67 9.17 -7.35 -8.55
CA ARG A 67 8.02 -8.18 -8.16
C ARG A 67 6.84 -7.93 -9.07
N THR A 68 6.48 -6.68 -9.29
CA THR A 68 5.44 -6.30 -10.27
C THR A 68 5.83 -6.73 -11.68
N ARG A 69 7.10 -6.61 -12.08
CA ARG A 69 7.57 -7.10 -13.38
C ARG A 69 7.33 -8.60 -13.56
N ARG A 70 7.69 -9.41 -12.57
CA ARG A 70 7.49 -10.86 -12.61
C ARG A 70 6.02 -11.25 -12.55
N LEU A 71 5.21 -10.55 -11.76
CA LEU A 71 3.76 -10.74 -11.75
C LEU A 71 3.18 -10.55 -13.15
N VAL A 72 3.47 -9.42 -13.79
CA VAL A 72 3.02 -9.13 -15.16
C VAL A 72 3.50 -10.19 -16.14
N ALA A 73 4.76 -10.63 -16.04
CA ALA A 73 5.30 -11.68 -16.89
C ALA A 73 4.59 -13.05 -16.68
N ALA A 74 4.21 -13.37 -15.44
CA ALA A 74 3.45 -14.58 -15.14
C ALA A 74 2.02 -14.50 -15.70
N LEU A 75 1.35 -13.35 -15.52
CA LEU A 75 -0.01 -13.11 -16.04
C LEU A 75 -0.05 -13.10 -17.57
N ALA A 76 0.98 -12.57 -18.24
CA ALA A 76 1.08 -12.58 -19.70
C ALA A 76 1.21 -14.02 -20.30
N ARG A 77 1.61 -14.99 -19.47
CA ARG A 77 1.69 -16.42 -19.85
C ARG A 77 0.45 -17.20 -19.41
N ALA A 78 -0.54 -16.56 -18.82
CA ALA A 78 -1.78 -17.21 -18.39
C ALA A 78 -2.63 -17.65 -19.61
N ARG A 79 -3.52 -18.62 -19.39
CA ARG A 79 -4.46 -19.10 -20.43
C ARG A 79 -5.42 -18.00 -20.89
N SER A 80 -5.75 -17.06 -20.00
CA SER A 80 -6.47 -15.84 -20.33
C SER A 80 -5.93 -14.68 -19.47
N ILE A 81 -5.96 -13.49 -20.03
CA ILE A 81 -5.57 -12.27 -19.33
C ILE A 81 -6.68 -11.89 -18.34
N PRO A 82 -6.35 -11.47 -17.09
CA PRO A 82 -7.36 -11.00 -16.16
C PRO A 82 -8.07 -9.76 -16.71
N GLN A 83 -9.37 -9.67 -16.46
CA GLN A 83 -10.15 -8.51 -16.92
C GLN A 83 -9.87 -7.26 -16.06
N ARG A 84 -9.54 -7.45 -14.79
CA ARG A 84 -9.36 -6.38 -13.81
C ARG A 84 -8.10 -6.57 -12.96
N LEU A 85 -7.45 -5.46 -12.64
CA LEU A 85 -6.34 -5.44 -11.69
C LEU A 85 -6.48 -4.22 -10.77
N VAL A 86 -6.42 -4.46 -9.47
CA VAL A 86 -6.32 -3.40 -8.46
C VAL A 86 -4.94 -3.45 -7.81
N TYR A 87 -4.22 -2.35 -7.85
CA TYR A 87 -2.89 -2.21 -7.25
C TYR A 87 -2.92 -1.23 -6.09
N ILE A 88 -2.36 -1.65 -4.95
CA ILE A 88 -2.17 -0.74 -3.81
C ILE A 88 -0.83 -0.04 -3.97
N SER A 89 -0.89 1.24 -4.33
CA SER A 89 0.24 2.15 -4.38
C SER A 89 0.36 2.97 -3.07
N THR A 90 1.00 4.11 -3.12
CA THR A 90 1.16 5.02 -1.97
C THR A 90 1.04 6.48 -2.40
N THR A 91 0.59 7.35 -1.50
CA THR A 91 0.65 8.81 -1.69
C THR A 91 2.09 9.33 -1.80
N GLY A 92 3.09 8.58 -1.29
CA GLY A 92 4.51 8.91 -1.44
C GLY A 92 5.02 9.00 -2.89
N VAL A 93 4.20 8.64 -3.90
CA VAL A 93 4.51 8.87 -5.32
C VAL A 93 4.51 10.36 -5.69
N TYR A 94 3.81 11.20 -4.93
CA TYR A 94 3.75 12.64 -5.19
C TYR A 94 5.02 13.39 -4.75
N GLY A 95 5.78 12.83 -3.80
CA GLY A 95 6.89 13.50 -3.14
C GLY A 95 6.42 14.53 -2.11
N ASP A 96 7.27 15.50 -1.83
CA ASP A 96 6.90 16.62 -0.96
C ASP A 96 5.91 17.53 -1.67
N CYS A 97 4.84 17.86 -0.97
CA CYS A 97 3.77 18.74 -1.45
C CYS A 97 3.71 20.04 -0.66
N ALA A 98 4.66 20.29 0.24
CA ALA A 98 4.72 21.49 1.10
C ALA A 98 3.38 21.80 1.80
N GLY A 99 2.70 20.77 2.32
CA GLY A 99 1.41 20.89 2.98
C GLY A 99 0.21 21.17 2.07
N ALA A 100 0.39 21.26 0.76
CA ALA A 100 -0.71 21.55 -0.16
C ALA A 100 -1.72 20.41 -0.23
N ARG A 101 -3.00 20.74 -0.33
CA ARG A 101 -4.05 19.79 -0.71
C ARG A 101 -3.89 19.41 -2.17
N ILE A 102 -3.89 18.12 -2.45
CA ILE A 102 -3.64 17.57 -3.78
C ILE A 102 -4.69 16.54 -4.16
N ASP A 103 -4.90 16.39 -5.46
CA ASP A 103 -5.70 15.33 -6.06
C ASP A 103 -4.83 14.38 -6.92
N GLU A 104 -5.46 13.43 -7.59
CA GLU A 104 -4.81 12.44 -8.44
C GLU A 104 -4.20 13.01 -9.72
N GLY A 105 -4.58 14.23 -10.11
CA GLY A 105 -4.03 14.97 -11.24
C GLY A 105 -2.63 15.51 -11.00
N ARG A 106 -2.22 15.63 -9.72
CA ARG A 106 -0.87 16.08 -9.38
C ARG A 106 0.20 15.16 -9.96
N ALA A 107 1.24 15.76 -10.54
CA ALA A 107 2.38 15.03 -11.08
C ALA A 107 3.10 14.22 -10.01
N ARG A 108 3.49 12.99 -10.35
CA ARG A 108 4.29 12.12 -9.47
C ARG A 108 5.74 12.60 -9.46
N ARG A 109 6.24 13.00 -8.30
CA ARG A 109 7.59 13.51 -8.08
C ARG A 109 8.26 12.81 -6.90
N ALA A 110 8.19 11.47 -6.86
CA ALA A 110 8.72 10.68 -5.77
C ALA A 110 10.21 10.96 -5.54
N GLN A 111 10.55 11.35 -4.32
CA GLN A 111 11.93 11.65 -3.90
C GLN A 111 12.58 10.43 -3.24
N THR A 112 11.83 9.69 -2.42
CA THR A 112 12.33 8.52 -1.70
C THR A 112 12.51 7.29 -2.60
N PRO A 113 13.46 6.39 -2.31
CA PRO A 113 13.61 5.13 -3.04
C PRO A 113 12.30 4.29 -3.04
N ARG A 114 11.58 4.28 -1.92
CA ARG A 114 10.28 3.60 -1.80
C ARG A 114 9.24 4.19 -2.75
N GLY A 115 9.13 5.51 -2.82
CA GLY A 115 8.23 6.21 -3.73
C GLY A 115 8.58 5.94 -5.19
N LYS A 116 9.87 5.99 -5.55
CA LYS A 116 10.36 5.72 -6.91
C LYS A 116 10.01 4.30 -7.37
N ARG A 117 10.17 3.29 -6.50
CA ARG A 117 9.73 1.91 -6.81
C ARG A 117 8.23 1.81 -7.06
N ARG A 118 7.41 2.55 -6.31
CA ARG A 118 5.96 2.57 -6.53
C ARG A 118 5.59 3.26 -7.85
N VAL A 119 6.28 4.34 -8.22
CA VAL A 119 6.11 4.98 -9.54
C VAL A 119 6.43 3.99 -10.65
N ALA A 120 7.59 3.29 -10.57
CA ALA A 120 7.97 2.28 -11.56
C ALA A 120 6.94 1.14 -11.68
N ALA A 121 6.36 0.71 -10.56
CA ALA A 121 5.28 -0.29 -10.57
C ALA A 121 4.00 0.24 -11.23
N GLU A 122 3.56 1.48 -10.89
CA GLU A 122 2.41 2.12 -11.54
C GLU A 122 2.60 2.21 -13.05
N ASP A 123 3.76 2.67 -13.53
CA ASP A 123 4.04 2.84 -14.95
C ASP A 123 3.99 1.48 -15.69
N ARG A 124 4.63 0.48 -15.13
CA ARG A 124 4.63 -0.87 -15.68
C ARG A 124 3.23 -1.47 -15.78
N LEU A 125 2.43 -1.33 -14.74
CA LEU A 125 1.06 -1.82 -14.71
C LEU A 125 0.17 -1.05 -15.69
N ARG A 126 0.34 0.28 -15.81
CA ARG A 126 -0.39 1.10 -16.78
C ARG A 126 -0.09 0.70 -18.22
N ASP A 127 1.18 0.50 -18.54
CA ASP A 127 1.60 0.10 -19.87
C ASP A 127 1.10 -1.31 -20.24
N TRP A 128 1.21 -2.24 -19.29
CA TRP A 128 0.71 -3.60 -19.51
C TRP A 128 -0.81 -3.61 -19.64
N ALA A 129 -1.52 -2.93 -18.75
CA ALA A 129 -2.99 -2.88 -18.77
C ALA A 129 -3.54 -2.27 -20.06
N ARG A 130 -2.91 -1.20 -20.58
CA ARG A 130 -3.28 -0.62 -21.90
C ARG A 130 -3.10 -1.61 -23.04
N ARG A 131 -1.97 -2.31 -23.08
CA ARG A 131 -1.70 -3.29 -24.16
C ARG A 131 -2.61 -4.50 -24.10
N GLN A 132 -3.08 -4.89 -22.92
CA GLN A 132 -3.87 -6.11 -22.71
C GLN A 132 -5.38 -5.85 -22.55
N GLY A 133 -5.83 -4.61 -22.57
CA GLY A 133 -7.24 -4.26 -22.34
C GLY A 133 -7.72 -4.51 -20.90
N VAL A 134 -6.80 -4.54 -19.91
CA VAL A 134 -7.11 -4.79 -18.49
C VAL A 134 -7.63 -3.53 -17.84
N VAL A 135 -8.73 -3.59 -17.12
CA VAL A 135 -9.21 -2.48 -16.28
C VAL A 135 -8.32 -2.36 -15.05
N LEU A 136 -7.39 -1.42 -15.07
CA LEU A 136 -6.45 -1.15 -13.97
C LEU A 136 -6.96 -0.02 -13.08
N SER A 137 -7.10 -0.29 -11.79
CA SER A 137 -7.32 0.72 -10.74
C SER A 137 -6.11 0.76 -9.79
N ILE A 138 -5.58 1.95 -9.54
CA ILE A 138 -4.44 2.17 -8.65
C ILE A 138 -4.95 2.92 -7.42
N LEU A 139 -4.82 2.32 -6.24
CA LEU A 139 -5.17 2.96 -4.97
C LEU A 139 -3.92 3.50 -4.30
N ARG A 140 -3.78 4.82 -4.23
CA ARG A 140 -2.68 5.50 -3.54
C ARG A 140 -3.06 5.68 -2.09
N ALA A 141 -2.62 4.74 -1.25
CA ALA A 141 -2.89 4.74 0.18
C ALA A 141 -1.78 5.48 0.94
N PRO A 142 -2.12 6.30 1.93
CA PRO A 142 -1.18 6.92 2.86
C PRO A 142 -0.76 5.94 3.97
N GLY A 143 -0.66 6.41 5.22
CA GLY A 143 -0.45 5.59 6.41
C GLY A 143 -1.62 4.63 6.64
N ILE A 144 -1.39 3.33 6.47
CA ILE A 144 -2.43 2.31 6.74
C ILE A 144 -2.35 1.91 8.20
N TYR A 145 -3.43 2.14 8.95
CA TYR A 145 -3.51 1.75 10.35
C TYR A 145 -4.57 0.67 10.61
N ALA A 146 -4.38 -0.03 11.70
CA ALA A 146 -5.28 -0.99 12.30
C ALA A 146 -4.87 -1.18 13.76
N GLU A 147 -5.68 -1.83 14.57
CA GLU A 147 -5.37 -2.12 15.98
C GLU A 147 -3.93 -2.66 16.19
N THR A 148 -3.51 -3.60 15.34
CA THR A 148 -2.17 -4.22 15.42
C THR A 148 -1.07 -3.45 14.68
N ARG A 149 -1.34 -2.23 14.19
CA ARG A 149 -0.42 -1.44 13.36
C ARG A 149 -0.35 0.03 13.77
N LEU A 150 -0.75 0.35 14.98
CA LEU A 150 -0.59 1.67 15.57
C LEU A 150 0.86 1.86 16.05
N PRO A 151 1.36 3.10 16.13
CA PRO A 151 2.74 3.40 16.53
C PRO A 151 2.96 3.30 18.06
N VAL A 152 2.27 2.38 18.74
CA VAL A 152 2.26 2.26 20.21
C VAL A 152 3.66 2.07 20.77
N ASP A 153 4.48 1.21 20.15
CA ASP A 153 5.84 0.95 20.62
C ASP A 153 6.74 2.18 20.49
N ARG A 154 6.57 2.98 19.43
CA ARG A 154 7.30 4.25 19.28
C ARG A 154 6.94 5.23 20.38
N ILE A 155 5.66 5.32 20.75
CA ILE A 155 5.17 6.16 21.85
C ILE A 155 5.76 5.68 23.17
N ARG A 156 5.71 4.39 23.47
CA ARG A 156 6.29 3.81 24.69
C ARG A 156 7.79 4.08 24.84
N HIS A 157 8.51 4.09 23.73
CA HIS A 157 9.95 4.43 23.74
C HIS A 157 10.23 5.93 23.77
N GLY A 158 9.20 6.77 23.90
CA GLY A 158 9.36 8.22 23.95
C GLY A 158 9.94 8.80 22.66
N THR A 159 9.71 8.16 21.50
CA THR A 159 10.16 8.71 20.22
C THR A 159 9.55 10.08 20.02
N PRO A 160 10.34 11.17 19.90
CA PRO A 160 9.80 12.51 19.79
C PRO A 160 9.06 12.73 18.46
N VAL A 161 8.21 13.78 18.46
CA VAL A 161 7.56 14.32 17.27
C VAL A 161 7.84 15.80 17.18
N LEU A 162 7.60 16.41 16.02
CA LEU A 162 7.92 17.83 15.81
C LEU A 162 7.00 18.76 16.61
N VAL A 163 7.50 19.94 16.95
CA VAL A 163 6.68 21.05 17.47
C VAL A 163 5.63 21.45 16.41
N PRO A 164 4.48 22.03 16.80
CA PRO A 164 3.38 22.31 15.86
C PRO A 164 3.76 23.14 14.64
N ASP A 165 4.71 24.06 14.76
CA ASP A 165 5.12 24.95 13.67
C ASP A 165 5.96 24.22 12.61
N ASP A 166 6.73 23.22 13.03
CA ASP A 166 7.57 22.40 12.13
C ASP A 166 6.87 21.12 11.65
N ASP A 167 5.70 20.81 12.24
CA ASP A 167 5.01 19.52 12.02
C ASP A 167 4.28 19.48 10.68
N VAL A 168 4.25 18.30 10.09
CA VAL A 168 3.72 18.06 8.73
C VAL A 168 2.34 17.41 8.77
N TYR A 169 1.51 17.75 7.78
CA TYR A 169 0.25 17.04 7.57
C TYR A 169 0.49 15.61 7.18
N THR A 170 -0.28 14.72 7.81
CA THR A 170 -0.28 13.29 7.50
C THR A 170 -1.69 12.83 7.16
N ASN A 171 -1.79 11.86 6.28
CA ASN A 171 -3.05 11.24 5.94
C ASN A 171 -2.99 9.76 6.33
N HIS A 172 -4.13 9.21 6.71
CA HIS A 172 -4.26 7.83 7.12
C HIS A 172 -5.44 7.16 6.45
N ILE A 173 -5.52 5.84 6.54
CA ILE A 173 -6.68 5.04 6.18
C ILE A 173 -6.74 3.81 7.07
N HIS A 174 -7.91 3.49 7.59
CA HIS A 174 -8.09 2.23 8.29
C HIS A 174 -8.01 1.04 7.32
N ALA A 175 -7.42 -0.06 7.77
CA ALA A 175 -7.21 -1.25 6.93
C ALA A 175 -8.51 -1.83 6.37
N ASP A 176 -9.63 -1.74 7.11
CA ASP A 176 -10.94 -2.20 6.64
C ASP A 176 -11.52 -1.26 5.57
N ASP A 177 -11.29 0.05 5.67
CA ASP A 177 -11.74 1.02 4.66
C ASP A 177 -10.92 0.89 3.38
N LEU A 178 -9.61 0.66 3.48
CA LEU A 178 -8.81 0.29 2.32
C LEU A 178 -9.29 -1.02 1.69
N ALA A 179 -9.73 -1.99 2.49
CA ALA A 179 -10.32 -3.23 1.97
C ALA A 179 -11.65 -2.98 1.25
N ARG A 180 -12.51 -2.09 1.77
CA ARG A 180 -13.76 -1.66 1.12
C ARG A 180 -13.47 -0.92 -0.18
N ALA A 181 -12.55 0.06 -0.15
CA ALA A 181 -12.08 0.78 -1.34
C ALA A 181 -11.51 -0.16 -2.41
N THR A 182 -10.75 -1.19 -2.01
CA THR A 182 -10.24 -2.22 -2.92
C THR A 182 -11.37 -2.98 -3.61
N VAL A 183 -12.40 -3.38 -2.87
CA VAL A 183 -13.56 -4.08 -3.45
C VAL A 183 -14.37 -3.14 -4.35
N ALA A 184 -14.57 -1.89 -3.95
CA ALA A 184 -15.22 -0.89 -4.79
C ALA A 184 -14.45 -0.66 -6.10
N ALA A 185 -13.13 -0.49 -6.04
CA ALA A 185 -12.27 -0.34 -7.21
C ALA A 185 -12.27 -1.59 -8.11
N LEU A 186 -12.40 -2.78 -7.52
CA LEU A 186 -12.49 -4.04 -8.28
C LEU A 186 -13.73 -4.06 -9.17
N PHE A 187 -14.89 -3.61 -8.69
CA PHE A 187 -16.15 -3.70 -9.43
C PHE A 187 -16.50 -2.42 -10.21
N HIS A 188 -16.14 -1.25 -9.69
CA HIS A 188 -16.54 0.06 -10.23
C HIS A 188 -15.37 0.91 -10.71
N GLY A 189 -14.11 0.46 -10.51
CA GLY A 189 -12.94 1.20 -10.94
C GLY A 189 -12.89 1.42 -12.46
N ARG A 190 -12.47 2.62 -12.86
CA ARG A 190 -12.33 2.99 -14.29
C ARG A 190 -10.97 2.55 -14.82
N HIS A 191 -10.90 2.30 -16.14
CA HIS A 191 -9.67 1.88 -16.79
C HIS A 191 -8.53 2.88 -16.58
N ASN A 192 -7.40 2.36 -16.10
CA ASN A 192 -6.13 3.06 -15.95
C ASN A 192 -6.19 4.29 -15.02
N ARG A 193 -7.12 4.30 -14.04
CA ARG A 193 -7.34 5.40 -13.11
C ARG A 193 -6.61 5.18 -11.77
N ALA A 194 -6.04 6.26 -11.23
CA ALA A 194 -5.60 6.30 -9.84
C ALA A 194 -6.67 6.94 -8.96
N TYR A 195 -6.66 6.57 -7.69
CA TYR A 195 -7.54 7.11 -6.64
C TYR A 195 -6.70 7.31 -5.37
N ASN A 196 -6.76 8.50 -4.78
CA ASN A 196 -6.28 8.71 -3.43
C ASN A 196 -7.29 8.10 -2.46
N VAL A 197 -6.82 7.30 -1.53
CA VAL A 197 -7.69 6.62 -0.56
C VAL A 197 -7.21 6.92 0.85
N SER A 198 -7.84 7.89 1.50
CA SER A 198 -7.58 8.33 2.87
C SER A 198 -8.88 8.46 3.64
N ASP A 199 -8.80 8.51 4.97
CA ASP A 199 -9.89 9.01 5.79
C ASP A 199 -10.01 10.54 5.64
N ASP A 200 -11.03 11.12 6.27
CA ASP A 200 -11.34 12.54 6.18
C ASP A 200 -10.61 13.38 7.26
N ALA A 201 -9.71 12.76 8.03
CA ALA A 201 -9.00 13.45 9.11
C ALA A 201 -7.89 14.34 8.54
N GLU A 202 -7.98 15.64 8.79
CA GLU A 202 -6.92 16.60 8.56
C GLU A 202 -6.07 16.72 9.82
N MET A 203 -4.96 16.03 9.86
CA MET A 203 -4.16 15.91 11.07
C MET A 203 -2.68 16.09 10.76
N LYS A 204 -1.95 16.75 11.65
CA LYS A 204 -0.50 16.74 11.66
C LYS A 204 0.04 15.47 12.32
N MET A 205 1.28 15.09 12.03
CA MET A 205 1.87 13.83 12.52
C MET A 205 1.89 13.79 14.07
N GLY A 206 2.25 14.88 14.72
CA GLY A 206 2.26 14.96 16.18
C GLY A 206 0.87 14.79 16.79
N GLY A 207 -0.17 15.37 16.17
CA GLY A 207 -1.55 15.17 16.58
C GLY A 207 -2.02 13.71 16.45
N TRP A 208 -1.58 13.01 15.41
CA TRP A 208 -1.82 11.57 15.26
C TRP A 208 -1.19 10.75 16.39
N PHE A 209 0.05 11.06 16.77
CA PHE A 209 0.73 10.39 17.87
C PHE A 209 0.06 10.70 19.22
N ASP A 210 -0.36 11.95 19.46
CA ASP A 210 -1.10 12.32 20.67
C ASP A 210 -2.42 11.55 20.78
N LEU A 211 -3.18 11.46 19.68
CA LEU A 211 -4.43 10.69 19.64
C LEU A 211 -4.22 9.23 20.03
N VAL A 212 -3.16 8.61 19.49
CA VAL A 212 -2.84 7.21 19.83
C VAL A 212 -2.35 7.10 21.27
N ALA A 213 -1.53 8.05 21.77
CA ALA A 213 -1.07 8.05 23.16
C ALA A 213 -2.25 8.13 24.13
N ASP A 214 -3.17 9.06 23.90
CA ASP A 214 -4.37 9.25 24.73
C ASP A 214 -5.25 7.99 24.73
N ALA A 215 -5.47 7.37 23.55
CA ALA A 215 -6.28 6.15 23.42
C ALA A 215 -5.68 4.94 24.15
N TYR A 216 -4.36 4.90 24.33
CA TYR A 216 -3.66 3.84 25.06
C TYR A 216 -3.23 4.23 26.46
N HIS A 217 -3.66 5.40 26.96
CA HIS A 217 -3.29 5.94 28.27
C HIS A 217 -1.76 6.02 28.47
N LEU A 218 -1.04 6.38 27.42
CA LEU A 218 0.41 6.57 27.44
C LEU A 218 0.75 8.06 27.50
N PRO A 219 1.92 8.42 28.05
CA PRO A 219 2.44 9.78 27.95
C PRO A 219 2.53 10.21 26.47
N ARG A 220 2.11 11.45 26.19
CA ARG A 220 2.28 12.02 24.85
C ARG A 220 3.76 12.15 24.51
N PRO A 221 4.16 11.97 23.24
CA PRO A 221 5.55 12.10 22.81
C PRO A 221 6.13 13.49 23.09
N PRO A 222 7.41 13.58 23.46
CA PRO A 222 8.08 14.87 23.60
C PRO A 222 8.13 15.61 22.26
N ARG A 223 8.13 16.93 22.30
CA ARG A 223 8.22 17.81 21.14
C ARG A 223 9.65 18.27 20.93
N ILE A 224 10.10 18.23 19.68
CA ILE A 224 11.41 18.73 19.28
C ILE A 224 11.26 19.62 18.03
N THR A 225 12.21 20.52 17.83
CA THR A 225 12.27 21.33 16.60
C THR A 225 12.79 20.51 15.43
N TRP A 226 12.65 21.04 14.22
CA TRP A 226 13.23 20.41 13.02
C TRP A 226 14.75 20.26 13.13
N GLU A 227 15.45 21.26 13.64
CA GLU A 227 16.90 21.23 13.82
C GLU A 227 17.33 20.10 14.79
N GLU A 228 16.62 19.93 15.90
CA GLU A 228 16.86 18.81 16.82
C GLU A 228 16.55 17.46 16.19
N ALA A 229 15.55 17.39 15.30
CA ALA A 229 15.15 16.17 14.63
C ALA A 229 16.18 15.69 13.61
N GLU A 230 16.79 16.60 12.84
CA GLU A 230 17.87 16.27 11.89
C GLU A 230 19.05 15.57 12.57
N ALA A 231 19.34 15.95 13.82
CA ALA A 231 20.42 15.35 14.60
C ALA A 231 20.05 14.01 15.26
N ARG A 232 18.75 13.70 15.44
CA ARG A 232 18.28 12.59 16.30
C ARG A 232 17.48 11.52 15.58
N ILE A 233 16.82 11.86 14.48
CA ILE A 233 15.85 10.97 13.81
C ILE A 233 16.33 10.62 12.42
N ALA A 234 16.30 9.33 12.09
CA ALA A 234 16.68 8.88 10.74
C ALA A 234 15.80 9.56 9.67
N PRO A 235 16.38 9.96 8.52
CA PRO A 235 15.69 10.74 7.46
C PRO A 235 14.37 10.15 6.95
N MET A 236 14.13 8.85 7.15
CA MET A 236 12.86 8.21 6.77
C MET A 236 11.71 8.47 7.76
N LEU A 237 12.00 9.08 8.90
CA LEU A 237 11.02 9.40 9.94
C LEU A 237 10.65 10.89 9.96
N LEU A 238 11.40 11.72 9.22
CA LEU A 238 11.15 13.15 9.02
C LEU A 238 10.29 13.42 7.79
#